data_5de83052a1eb49583532f647bb56b319
#
_entry.id   5de83052a1eb49583532f647bb56b319
#
_cell.length_a   1.000
_cell.length_b   1.000
_cell.length_c   1.000
_cell.angle_alpha   90.00
_cell.angle_beta   90.00
_cell.angle_gamma   90.00
#
_symmetry.space_group_name_H-M   'P 1'
#
loop_
_entity.id
_entity.type
_entity.pdbx_description
1 polymer ?
#
loop_
_entity_poly.entity_id
_entity_poly.type
_entity_poly.pdbx_seq_one_letter_code
_entity_poly.pdbx_strand_id
1 'polypeptide(L)'
;MTGTDSTAGAAGGRPGFPWPVAEHRLANGLRVVVSPDRPAPVAAVNLWYRVGSRHDPAELPGLAHLFEHLMFEGSEQVGRGEHTALLHAAGADGVNASTTLDRTEYHQTVPAGALDLALWLEADRMAGLRWSGDVLRNQVAVVRREHHQQHLGTPYGRWQEFALASVYPGGHPYGHPPIGSVERLAEVDQGTLAAFHGRHYAPDNAVLTVVGAVRPDEVFAKAERYFGGVPAGPASPPEPPARPPEPLPGPVLRRETEERADTDRVYLVHRVPPAPGPDHDALTVLAALLGRGRGALLHRRLVVERPLARAEERAAFAWGLTHGSSLFTVGLTALRGTGGDRLAAAVEPVLDEIAAGRIDPSDLERARAVLHAAWLRSLTPFGSRADELARHAALHGRADGIGDRPARLAAVTAADLARVARTHLGRENRFALVFTGTTKENRG
;
A
#
# COMPACT_ATOMS: atom_id res chain seq x y z
N MET A 1 36.03 22.73 -3.46
CA MET A 1 35.29 22.90 -4.68
C MET A 1 34.75 21.53 -5.08
N THR A 2 33.61 21.19 -4.56
CA THR A 2 32.87 19.96 -4.90
C THR A 2 31.53 20.40 -5.47
N GLY A 3 31.35 20.17 -6.76
CA GLY A 3 30.20 20.61 -7.53
C GLY A 3 28.91 19.97 -7.03
N THR A 4 27.95 20.80 -6.68
CA THR A 4 26.55 20.42 -6.49
C THR A 4 25.96 20.16 -7.89
N ASP A 5 25.71 18.90 -8.20
CA ASP A 5 24.94 18.48 -9.36
C ASP A 5 23.47 18.90 -9.18
N SER A 6 23.18 20.14 -9.60
CA SER A 6 21.82 20.65 -9.70
C SER A 6 21.27 20.25 -11.08
N THR A 7 20.65 19.08 -11.18
CA THR A 7 19.82 18.75 -12.34
C THR A 7 18.44 19.43 -12.20
N ALA A 8 18.44 20.76 -12.40
CA ALA A 8 17.21 21.50 -12.68
C ALA A 8 16.75 21.14 -14.09
N GLY A 9 16.12 19.98 -14.26
CA GLY A 9 15.48 19.55 -15.47
C GLY A 9 14.23 20.40 -15.72
N ALA A 10 14.30 21.28 -16.73
CA ALA A 10 13.18 22.11 -17.14
C ALA A 10 12.01 21.28 -17.67
N ALA A 11 10.90 21.50 -17.07
CA ALA A 11 9.50 21.44 -17.40
C ALA A 11 9.16 21.09 -18.87
N GLY A 12 8.87 19.84 -19.09
CA GLY A 12 8.05 19.35 -20.18
C GLY A 12 7.43 18.04 -19.73
N GLY A 13 6.09 17.99 -19.62
CA GLY A 13 5.41 16.74 -19.31
C GLY A 13 5.83 15.65 -20.30
N ARG A 14 6.07 14.44 -19.78
CA ARG A 14 6.40 13.28 -20.65
C ARG A 14 5.14 12.73 -21.31
N PRO A 15 5.26 12.04 -22.47
CA PRO A 15 4.13 11.28 -23.00
C PRO A 15 3.57 10.37 -21.89
N GLY A 16 2.27 10.53 -21.57
CA GLY A 16 1.60 9.75 -20.51
C GLY A 16 1.54 10.38 -19.13
N PHE A 17 2.32 11.43 -18.81
CA PHE A 17 2.24 12.19 -17.58
C PHE A 17 2.37 13.70 -17.88
N PRO A 18 1.25 14.43 -17.99
CA PRO A 18 1.27 15.80 -18.50
C PRO A 18 1.75 16.84 -17.47
N TRP A 19 1.89 16.47 -16.20
CA TRP A 19 2.30 17.40 -15.15
C TRP A 19 3.83 17.46 -15.04
N PRO A 20 4.41 18.68 -14.89
CA PRO A 20 5.82 18.81 -14.64
C PRO A 20 6.20 18.22 -13.28
N VAL A 21 7.41 17.66 -13.20
CA VAL A 21 8.00 17.14 -11.97
C VAL A 21 9.38 17.72 -11.81
N ALA A 22 9.68 18.26 -10.64
CA ALA A 22 11.02 18.67 -10.25
C ALA A 22 11.42 17.90 -8.97
N GLU A 23 12.68 17.49 -8.91
CA GLU A 23 13.23 16.75 -7.76
C GLU A 23 14.48 17.46 -7.22
N HIS A 24 14.62 17.42 -5.91
CA HIS A 24 15.81 17.90 -5.20
C HIS A 24 16.11 16.97 -4.03
N ARG A 25 17.39 16.86 -3.65
CA ARG A 25 17.79 16.09 -2.47
C ARG A 25 18.55 16.99 -1.50
N LEU A 26 18.08 17.09 -0.27
CA LEU A 26 18.72 17.84 0.79
C LEU A 26 20.02 17.15 1.27
N ALA A 27 20.89 17.88 1.92
CA ALA A 27 22.16 17.36 2.44
C ALA A 27 21.97 16.22 3.44
N ASN A 28 20.87 16.22 4.22
CA ASN A 28 20.50 15.15 5.15
C ASN A 28 19.84 13.95 4.50
N GLY A 29 19.73 13.91 3.17
CA GLY A 29 19.23 12.79 2.40
C GLY A 29 17.74 12.84 2.07
N LEU A 30 16.96 13.77 2.62
CA LEU A 30 15.53 13.92 2.27
C LEU A 30 15.39 14.21 0.78
N ARG A 31 14.58 13.39 0.12
CA ARG A 31 14.19 13.64 -1.27
C ARG A 31 12.93 14.49 -1.30
N VAL A 32 12.95 15.56 -2.07
CA VAL A 32 11.84 16.48 -2.26
C VAL A 32 11.38 16.41 -3.71
N VAL A 33 10.09 16.11 -3.92
CA VAL A 33 9.45 16.01 -5.23
C VAL A 33 8.37 17.08 -5.32
N VAL A 34 8.37 17.85 -6.39
CA VAL A 34 7.37 18.92 -6.59
C VAL A 34 6.72 18.77 -7.96
N SER A 35 5.38 18.77 -7.99
CA SER A 35 4.61 18.75 -9.23
C SER A 35 3.67 19.96 -9.25
N PRO A 36 4.08 21.05 -9.92
CA PRO A 36 3.24 22.25 -10.05
C PRO A 36 1.97 21.96 -10.83
N ASP A 37 0.82 22.41 -10.28
CA ASP A 37 -0.48 22.35 -10.95
C ASP A 37 -1.37 23.44 -10.34
N ARG A 38 -1.97 24.32 -11.16
CA ARG A 38 -2.61 25.55 -10.69
C ARG A 38 -4.10 25.68 -10.95
N PRO A 39 -4.91 24.60 -11.11
CA PRO A 39 -6.34 24.74 -11.30
C PRO A 39 -7.08 25.22 -10.02
N ALA A 40 -6.46 25.02 -8.84
CA ALA A 40 -6.97 25.44 -7.55
C ALA A 40 -5.83 25.98 -6.67
N PRO A 41 -6.08 26.98 -5.78
CA PRO A 41 -5.07 27.59 -4.92
C PRO A 41 -4.75 26.73 -3.68
N VAL A 42 -4.49 25.46 -3.87
CA VAL A 42 -4.19 24.48 -2.82
C VAL A 42 -2.88 23.73 -3.11
N ALA A 43 -2.27 23.17 -2.09
CA ALA A 43 -1.11 22.30 -2.16
C ALA A 43 -1.38 21.03 -1.34
N ALA A 44 -1.24 19.87 -1.97
CA ALA A 44 -1.17 18.59 -1.27
C ALA A 44 0.27 18.31 -0.85
N VAL A 45 0.45 17.99 0.41
CA VAL A 45 1.73 17.57 1.01
C VAL A 45 1.61 16.10 1.37
N ASN A 46 2.56 15.29 0.95
CA ASN A 46 2.69 13.89 1.32
C ASN A 46 4.12 13.62 1.79
N LEU A 47 4.25 13.08 2.98
CA LEU A 47 5.52 12.63 3.54
C LEU A 47 5.51 11.11 3.66
N TRP A 48 6.29 10.44 2.82
CA TRP A 48 6.31 9.01 2.63
C TRP A 48 7.60 8.43 3.23
N TYR A 49 7.48 7.50 4.18
CA TYR A 49 8.59 6.79 4.80
C TYR A 49 8.68 5.36 4.31
N ARG A 50 9.90 4.87 4.06
CA ARG A 50 10.18 3.48 3.69
C ARG A 50 10.16 2.58 4.93
N VAL A 51 9.09 2.64 5.69
CA VAL A 51 8.85 1.83 6.88
C VAL A 51 7.40 1.37 6.89
N GLY A 52 7.17 0.10 7.06
CA GLY A 52 5.85 -0.51 7.21
C GLY A 52 5.97 -1.70 8.14
N SER A 53 4.90 -2.47 8.29
CA SER A 53 4.86 -3.55 9.28
C SER A 53 5.91 -4.65 9.06
N ARG A 54 6.48 -4.80 7.87
CA ARG A 54 7.61 -5.72 7.66
C ARG A 54 8.89 -5.35 8.43
N HIS A 55 8.96 -4.11 8.94
CA HIS A 55 10.09 -3.64 9.74
C HIS A 55 9.84 -3.75 11.25
N ASP A 56 8.67 -4.22 11.63
CA ASP A 56 8.37 -4.45 13.04
C ASP A 56 9.35 -5.45 13.64
N PRO A 57 9.85 -5.23 14.86
CA PRO A 57 10.52 -6.29 15.59
C PRO A 57 9.62 -7.54 15.70
N ALA A 58 10.21 -8.73 15.59
CA ALA A 58 9.45 -9.99 15.61
C ALA A 58 8.58 -10.14 16.86
N GLU A 59 9.00 -9.53 17.97
CA GLU A 59 8.30 -9.54 19.26
C GLU A 59 7.16 -8.52 19.33
N LEU A 60 7.17 -7.50 18.43
CA LEU A 60 6.26 -6.36 18.48
C LEU A 60 5.57 -6.10 17.13
N PRO A 61 4.86 -7.10 16.55
CA PRO A 61 4.12 -6.91 15.32
C PRO A 61 3.02 -5.85 15.51
N GLY A 62 2.97 -4.87 14.60
CA GLY A 62 2.04 -3.73 14.66
C GLY A 62 2.71 -2.41 15.09
N LEU A 63 4.03 -2.42 15.35
CA LEU A 63 4.74 -1.23 15.83
C LEU A 63 4.72 -0.08 14.81
N ALA A 64 4.92 -0.36 13.53
CA ALA A 64 4.84 0.67 12.48
C ALA A 64 3.46 1.33 12.41
N HIS A 65 2.40 0.56 12.57
CA HIS A 65 1.03 1.09 12.61
C HIS A 65 0.76 1.88 13.90
N LEU A 66 1.28 1.43 15.05
CA LEU A 66 1.21 2.22 16.28
C LEU A 66 1.93 3.57 16.12
N PHE A 67 3.05 3.62 15.39
CA PHE A 67 3.74 4.87 15.08
C PHE A 67 2.92 5.80 14.19
N GLU A 68 2.12 5.28 13.26
CA GLU A 68 1.16 6.09 12.50
C GLU A 68 0.29 6.94 13.43
N HIS A 69 -0.23 6.34 14.51
CA HIS A 69 -1.02 7.03 15.52
C HIS A 69 -0.17 7.99 16.39
N LEU A 70 0.98 7.53 16.86
CA LEU A 70 1.83 8.31 17.76
C LEU A 70 2.33 9.61 17.13
N MET A 71 2.52 9.65 15.81
CA MET A 71 2.96 10.83 15.06
C MET A 71 1.95 11.99 15.11
N PHE A 72 0.72 11.79 15.56
CA PHE A 72 -0.29 12.84 15.77
C PHE A 72 -0.41 13.27 17.24
N GLU A 73 0.26 12.60 18.16
CA GLU A 73 0.07 12.80 19.60
C GLU A 73 0.96 13.89 20.22
N GLY A 74 1.85 14.48 19.43
CA GLY A 74 2.72 15.59 19.82
C GLY A 74 4.16 15.39 19.40
N SER A 75 4.85 16.49 19.19
CA SER A 75 6.23 16.56 18.73
C SER A 75 7.02 17.55 19.60
N GLU A 76 8.23 17.95 19.19
CA GLU A 76 9.07 18.79 20.05
C GLU A 76 8.45 20.14 20.39
N GLN A 77 7.79 20.79 19.43
CA GLN A 77 7.22 22.12 19.57
C GLN A 77 5.67 22.13 19.57
N VAL A 78 5.04 20.98 19.26
CA VAL A 78 3.60 20.88 19.06
C VAL A 78 3.01 19.95 20.12
N GLY A 79 2.03 20.46 20.86
CA GLY A 79 1.36 19.68 21.91
C GLY A 79 0.42 18.62 21.35
N ARG A 80 -0.06 17.78 22.25
CA ARG A 80 -1.01 16.71 21.91
C ARG A 80 -2.27 17.23 21.24
N GLY A 81 -2.59 16.69 20.05
CA GLY A 81 -3.75 17.06 19.25
C GLY A 81 -3.65 18.42 18.55
N GLU A 82 -2.61 19.22 18.81
CA GLU A 82 -2.41 20.53 18.19
C GLU A 82 -2.05 20.41 16.72
N HIS A 83 -1.30 19.37 16.30
CA HIS A 83 -0.94 19.16 14.91
C HIS A 83 -2.16 19.21 13.98
N THR A 84 -3.14 18.38 14.24
CA THR A 84 -4.37 18.32 13.45
C THR A 84 -5.23 19.58 13.62
N ALA A 85 -5.29 20.15 14.85
CA ALA A 85 -6.04 21.37 15.12
C ALA A 85 -5.50 22.58 14.36
N LEU A 86 -4.17 22.75 14.29
CA LEU A 86 -3.51 23.83 13.53
C LEU A 86 -3.76 23.69 12.03
N LEU A 87 -3.67 22.47 11.49
CA LEU A 87 -3.95 22.20 10.09
C LEU A 87 -5.41 22.52 9.74
N HIS A 88 -6.36 22.06 10.54
CA HIS A 88 -7.79 22.34 10.32
C HIS A 88 -8.09 23.86 10.45
N ALA A 89 -7.50 24.54 11.43
CA ALA A 89 -7.64 25.99 11.58
C ALA A 89 -7.08 26.76 10.36
N ALA A 90 -6.08 26.22 9.69
CA ALA A 90 -5.52 26.78 8.45
C ALA A 90 -6.31 26.38 7.19
N GLY A 91 -7.41 25.63 7.32
CA GLY A 91 -8.26 25.20 6.21
C GLY A 91 -7.77 23.93 5.50
N ALA A 92 -7.00 23.09 6.19
CA ALA A 92 -6.59 21.79 5.64
C ALA A 92 -7.75 20.82 5.50
N ASP A 93 -7.68 20.01 4.45
CA ASP A 93 -8.59 18.88 4.19
C ASP A 93 -7.78 17.59 4.01
N GLY A 94 -8.43 16.45 4.27
CA GLY A 94 -7.83 15.13 4.07
C GLY A 94 -6.57 14.90 4.91
N VAL A 95 -6.49 15.45 6.13
CA VAL A 95 -5.40 15.16 7.08
C VAL A 95 -5.51 13.72 7.53
N ASN A 96 -4.59 12.88 7.10
CA ASN A 96 -4.62 11.44 7.40
C ASN A 96 -3.24 10.79 7.24
N ALA A 97 -3.17 9.51 7.57
CA ALA A 97 -2.00 8.67 7.38
C ALA A 97 -2.41 7.25 6.96
N SER A 98 -1.46 6.46 6.52
CA SER A 98 -1.68 5.06 6.16
C SER A 98 -0.40 4.25 6.30
N THR A 99 -0.50 3.11 6.98
CA THR A 99 0.57 2.11 7.08
C THR A 99 0.22 0.86 6.27
N THR A 100 1.16 0.41 5.47
CA THR A 100 1.10 -0.86 4.75
C THR A 100 2.22 -1.80 5.21
N LEU A 101 2.39 -2.91 4.53
CA LEU A 101 3.50 -3.82 4.80
C LEU A 101 4.88 -3.17 4.53
N ASP A 102 4.99 -2.27 3.54
CA ASP A 102 6.27 -1.70 3.08
C ASP A 102 6.45 -0.22 3.38
N ARG A 103 5.37 0.52 3.69
CA ARG A 103 5.42 1.98 3.85
C ARG A 103 4.48 2.51 4.93
N THR A 104 4.83 3.70 5.43
CA THR A 104 3.93 4.59 6.16
C THR A 104 3.97 5.97 5.50
N GLU A 105 2.81 6.59 5.27
CA GLU A 105 2.74 7.91 4.68
C GLU A 105 1.77 8.79 5.47
N TYR A 106 2.05 10.10 5.46
CA TYR A 106 1.24 11.14 6.08
C TYR A 106 0.90 12.18 5.02
N HIS A 107 -0.35 12.59 4.95
CA HIS A 107 -0.79 13.51 3.93
C HIS A 107 -1.85 14.49 4.41
N GLN A 108 -1.85 15.66 3.78
CA GLN A 108 -2.86 16.69 3.91
C GLN A 108 -2.90 17.57 2.66
N THR A 109 -4.04 18.19 2.42
CA THR A 109 -4.19 19.25 1.41
C THR A 109 -4.49 20.55 2.12
N VAL A 110 -3.70 21.58 1.87
CA VAL A 110 -3.81 22.88 2.50
C VAL A 110 -4.04 23.99 1.46
N PRO A 111 -4.65 25.12 1.82
CA PRO A 111 -4.53 26.33 1.01
C PRO A 111 -3.06 26.64 0.75
N ALA A 112 -2.70 27.09 -0.47
CA ALA A 112 -1.29 27.29 -0.84
C ALA A 112 -0.56 28.27 0.10
N GLY A 113 -1.26 29.23 0.70
CA GLY A 113 -0.72 30.15 1.72
C GLY A 113 -0.40 29.49 3.06
N ALA A 114 -0.92 28.30 3.35
CA ALA A 114 -0.64 27.54 4.57
C ALA A 114 0.46 26.47 4.41
N LEU A 115 1.15 26.43 3.25
CA LEU A 115 2.19 25.45 2.98
C LEU A 115 3.34 25.49 4.00
N ASP A 116 3.74 26.69 4.46
CA ASP A 116 4.78 26.83 5.47
C ASP A 116 4.40 26.11 6.78
N LEU A 117 3.16 26.27 7.24
CA LEU A 117 2.66 25.58 8.43
C LEU A 117 2.69 24.05 8.24
N ALA A 118 2.21 23.56 7.11
CA ALA A 118 2.20 22.13 6.84
C ALA A 118 3.62 21.54 6.81
N LEU A 119 4.57 22.20 6.14
CA LEU A 119 5.95 21.74 6.08
C LEU A 119 6.66 21.81 7.45
N TRP A 120 6.40 22.86 8.23
CA TRP A 120 6.94 22.99 9.58
C TRP A 120 6.43 21.89 10.51
N LEU A 121 5.13 21.60 10.49
CA LEU A 121 4.54 20.53 11.29
C LEU A 121 5.11 19.15 10.93
N GLU A 122 5.30 18.88 9.64
CA GLU A 122 5.94 17.63 9.19
C GLU A 122 7.39 17.52 9.63
N ALA A 123 8.14 18.61 9.55
CA ALA A 123 9.54 18.63 9.98
C ALA A 123 9.67 18.48 11.50
N ASP A 124 8.79 19.11 12.29
CA ASP A 124 8.82 19.02 13.75
C ASP A 124 8.57 17.59 14.25
N ARG A 125 7.57 16.89 13.69
CA ARG A 125 7.34 15.48 14.06
C ARG A 125 8.39 14.51 13.53
N MET A 126 9.09 14.85 12.43
CA MET A 126 10.25 14.09 11.95
C MET A 126 11.44 14.27 12.88
N ALA A 127 11.66 15.48 13.40
CA ALA A 127 12.76 15.78 14.29
C ALA A 127 12.64 15.07 15.65
N GLY A 128 11.42 14.95 16.19
CA GLY A 128 11.19 14.25 17.45
C GLY A 128 9.74 14.23 17.89
N LEU A 129 9.40 13.19 18.62
CA LEU A 129 8.06 12.99 19.18
C LEU A 129 8.11 13.12 20.72
N ARG A 130 7.01 13.60 21.27
CA ARG A 130 6.79 13.60 22.72
C ARG A 130 5.71 12.57 23.07
N TRP A 131 6.13 11.51 23.68
CA TRP A 131 5.21 10.52 24.25
C TRP A 131 5.40 10.34 25.75
N SER A 132 4.31 10.12 26.43
CA SER A 132 4.30 9.65 27.82
C SER A 132 3.73 8.24 27.88
N GLY A 133 3.92 7.56 28.98
CA GLY A 133 3.29 6.25 29.18
C GLY A 133 1.76 6.28 29.04
N ASP A 134 1.10 7.41 29.39
CA ASP A 134 -0.33 7.59 29.22
C ASP A 134 -0.74 7.70 27.76
N VAL A 135 0.01 8.47 26.96
CA VAL A 135 -0.21 8.60 25.51
C VAL A 135 -0.08 7.23 24.85
N LEU A 136 0.97 6.49 25.17
CA LEU A 136 1.18 5.16 24.64
C LEU A 136 0.03 4.22 24.97
N ARG A 137 -0.38 4.13 26.24
CA ARG A 137 -1.52 3.29 26.66
C ARG A 137 -2.82 3.68 25.92
N ASN A 138 -3.05 4.97 25.76
CA ASN A 138 -4.21 5.47 25.04
C ASN A 138 -4.19 5.06 23.56
N GLN A 139 -3.04 5.16 22.86
CA GLN A 139 -2.94 4.78 21.47
C GLN A 139 -3.03 3.27 21.26
N VAL A 140 -2.45 2.46 22.13
CA VAL A 140 -2.67 1.00 22.12
C VAL A 140 -4.17 0.67 22.31
N ALA A 141 -4.89 1.41 23.15
CA ALA A 141 -6.34 1.23 23.28
C ALA A 141 -7.13 1.69 22.03
N VAL A 142 -6.63 2.70 21.30
CA VAL A 142 -7.21 3.11 19.99
C VAL A 142 -7.01 1.99 18.96
N VAL A 143 -5.79 1.50 18.80
CA VAL A 143 -5.46 0.38 17.88
C VAL A 143 -6.27 -0.87 18.21
N ARG A 144 -6.49 -1.16 19.52
CA ARG A 144 -7.37 -2.27 19.95
C ARG A 144 -8.81 -2.10 19.47
N ARG A 145 -9.37 -0.90 19.58
CA ARG A 145 -10.73 -0.63 19.08
C ARG A 145 -10.79 -0.76 17.55
N GLU A 146 -9.79 -0.26 16.87
CA GLU A 146 -9.67 -0.37 15.42
C GLU A 146 -9.59 -1.85 14.97
N HIS A 147 -8.72 -2.64 15.59
CA HIS A 147 -8.63 -4.08 15.35
C HIS A 147 -9.98 -4.76 15.54
N HIS A 148 -10.67 -4.42 16.64
CA HIS A 148 -12.01 -4.97 16.90
C HIS A 148 -13.01 -4.55 15.79
N GLN A 149 -13.02 -3.29 15.39
CA GLN A 149 -13.98 -2.80 14.39
C GLN A 149 -13.70 -3.32 12.99
N GLN A 150 -12.45 -3.27 12.53
CA GLN A 150 -12.10 -3.59 11.15
C GLN A 150 -11.86 -5.08 10.90
N HIS A 151 -11.31 -5.79 11.88
CA HIS A 151 -10.93 -7.20 11.72
C HIS A 151 -11.92 -8.14 12.40
N LEU A 152 -12.25 -7.94 13.67
CA LEU A 152 -13.15 -8.83 14.40
C LEU A 152 -14.63 -8.48 14.17
N GLY A 153 -14.97 -7.21 13.96
CA GLY A 153 -16.34 -6.72 13.76
C GLY A 153 -16.85 -6.83 12.33
N THR A 154 -15.96 -6.96 11.35
CA THR A 154 -16.28 -7.02 9.93
C THR A 154 -16.31 -8.47 9.42
N PRO A 155 -17.36 -8.92 8.72
CA PRO A 155 -17.37 -10.25 8.13
C PRO A 155 -16.12 -10.50 7.28
N TYR A 156 -15.48 -11.65 7.49
CA TYR A 156 -14.22 -12.06 6.83
C TYR A 156 -13.03 -11.14 7.09
N GLY A 157 -13.08 -10.20 8.03
CA GLY A 157 -12.07 -9.16 8.24
C GLY A 157 -10.68 -9.69 8.58
N ARG A 158 -10.58 -10.90 9.13
CA ARG A 158 -9.31 -11.56 9.49
C ARG A 158 -8.59 -12.26 8.33
N TRP A 159 -9.08 -12.14 7.12
CA TRP A 159 -8.52 -12.89 6.00
C TRP A 159 -7.04 -12.60 5.72
N GLN A 160 -6.59 -11.35 5.87
CA GLN A 160 -5.18 -10.99 5.69
C GLN A 160 -4.29 -11.62 6.76
N GLU A 161 -4.73 -11.61 8.01
CA GLU A 161 -4.03 -12.26 9.13
C GLU A 161 -3.76 -13.73 8.81
N PHE A 162 -4.81 -14.48 8.42
CA PHE A 162 -4.69 -15.89 8.10
C PHE A 162 -3.86 -16.14 6.83
N ALA A 163 -4.05 -15.31 5.81
CA ALA A 163 -3.32 -15.45 4.55
C ALA A 163 -1.82 -15.18 4.74
N LEU A 164 -1.46 -14.05 5.38
CA LEU A 164 -0.06 -13.69 5.56
C LEU A 164 0.68 -14.66 6.46
N ALA A 165 0.10 -15.07 7.59
CA ALA A 165 0.70 -16.05 8.49
C ALA A 165 0.90 -17.43 7.82
N SER A 166 0.01 -17.83 6.90
CA SER A 166 0.11 -19.11 6.20
C SER A 166 1.05 -19.07 5.01
N VAL A 167 1.07 -17.95 4.28
CA VAL A 167 1.92 -17.79 3.10
C VAL A 167 3.34 -17.40 3.48
N TYR A 168 3.54 -16.74 4.60
CA TYR A 168 4.81 -16.28 5.13
C TYR A 168 5.07 -16.81 6.56
N PRO A 169 5.29 -18.10 6.73
CA PRO A 169 5.52 -18.72 8.04
C PRO A 169 6.90 -18.38 8.62
N GLY A 170 7.12 -18.80 9.86
CA GLY A 170 8.45 -18.84 10.47
C GLY A 170 9.05 -17.47 10.83
N GLY A 171 8.23 -16.48 11.16
CA GLY A 171 8.71 -15.13 11.52
C GLY A 171 9.14 -14.29 10.32
N HIS A 172 8.66 -14.63 9.13
CA HIS A 172 8.91 -13.82 7.94
C HIS A 172 8.36 -12.40 8.12
N PRO A 173 9.06 -11.34 7.65
CA PRO A 173 8.61 -9.94 7.81
C PRO A 173 7.20 -9.64 7.31
N TYR A 174 6.72 -10.36 6.31
CA TYR A 174 5.34 -10.25 5.81
C TYR A 174 4.35 -11.20 6.49
N GLY A 175 4.73 -11.87 7.57
CA GLY A 175 3.89 -12.87 8.25
C GLY A 175 2.69 -12.33 9.01
N HIS A 176 2.52 -11.01 9.10
CA HIS A 176 1.41 -10.35 9.79
C HIS A 176 0.93 -9.09 9.06
N PRO A 177 -0.35 -8.71 9.22
CA PRO A 177 -0.87 -7.44 8.69
C PRO A 177 -0.35 -6.24 9.50
N PRO A 178 -0.49 -5.00 8.99
CA PRO A 178 -0.04 -3.78 9.68
C PRO A 178 -0.60 -3.61 11.10
N ILE A 179 -1.82 -4.04 11.35
CA ILE A 179 -2.45 -3.95 12.69
C ILE A 179 -1.71 -4.78 13.75
N GLY A 180 -1.01 -5.84 13.36
CA GLY A 180 -0.19 -6.68 14.22
C GLY A 180 -0.91 -7.35 15.37
N SER A 181 -0.25 -7.39 16.55
CA SER A 181 -0.80 -7.94 17.81
C SER A 181 -0.91 -6.85 18.87
N VAL A 182 -2.15 -6.52 19.23
CA VAL A 182 -2.45 -5.50 20.24
C VAL A 182 -1.93 -5.90 21.62
N GLU A 183 -1.89 -7.20 21.92
CA GLU A 183 -1.38 -7.73 23.18
C GLU A 183 0.12 -7.46 23.32
N ARG A 184 0.88 -7.69 22.25
CA ARG A 184 2.32 -7.44 22.20
C ARG A 184 2.64 -5.94 22.26
N LEU A 185 1.85 -5.10 21.58
CA LEU A 185 2.04 -3.65 21.60
C LEU A 185 1.87 -3.05 23.01
N ALA A 186 1.14 -3.69 23.89
CA ALA A 186 1.01 -3.25 25.28
C ALA A 186 2.32 -3.40 26.10
N GLU A 187 3.28 -4.18 25.60
CA GLU A 187 4.57 -4.45 26.25
C GLU A 187 5.69 -3.52 25.77
N VAL A 188 5.41 -2.64 24.78
CA VAL A 188 6.44 -1.78 24.17
C VAL A 188 6.95 -0.73 25.18
N ASP A 189 8.25 -0.59 25.26
CA ASP A 189 8.93 0.41 26.10
C ASP A 189 9.35 1.67 25.32
N GLN A 190 9.68 2.73 26.05
CA GLN A 190 10.09 4.00 25.46
C GLN A 190 11.41 3.91 24.68
N GLY A 191 12.33 3.04 25.11
CA GLY A 191 13.62 2.86 24.44
C GLY A 191 13.43 2.24 23.05
N THR A 192 12.57 1.23 22.96
CA THR A 192 12.17 0.61 21.68
C THR A 192 11.50 1.61 20.75
N LEU A 193 10.60 2.46 21.27
CA LEU A 193 9.96 3.52 20.49
C LEU A 193 11.01 4.52 19.96
N ALA A 194 11.90 5.00 20.81
CA ALA A 194 12.93 5.97 20.41
C ALA A 194 13.87 5.38 19.34
N ALA A 195 14.28 4.12 19.51
CA ALA A 195 15.12 3.42 18.55
C ALA A 195 14.42 3.22 17.19
N PHE A 196 13.14 2.84 17.20
CA PHE A 196 12.36 2.65 15.98
C PHE A 196 12.14 3.98 15.24
N HIS A 197 11.77 5.05 15.96
CA HIS A 197 11.63 6.39 15.37
C HIS A 197 12.94 6.85 14.74
N GLY A 198 14.03 6.91 15.52
CA GLY A 198 15.32 7.39 15.04
C GLY A 198 15.88 6.59 13.86
N ARG A 199 15.54 5.30 13.76
CA ARG A 199 15.98 4.46 12.64
C ARG A 199 15.14 4.66 11.37
N HIS A 200 13.84 4.81 11.49
CA HIS A 200 12.93 4.68 10.35
C HIS A 200 12.28 5.99 9.92
N TYR A 201 12.11 6.96 10.85
CA TYR A 201 11.44 8.25 10.57
C TYR A 201 12.44 9.39 10.35
N ALA A 202 13.55 9.07 9.67
CA ALA A 202 14.61 10.01 9.36
C ALA A 202 14.53 10.54 7.91
N PRO A 203 15.15 11.71 7.62
CA PRO A 203 15.11 12.35 6.31
C PRO A 203 15.58 11.46 5.16
N ASP A 204 16.66 10.71 5.34
CA ASP A 204 17.25 9.83 4.31
C ASP A 204 16.40 8.59 4.00
N ASN A 205 15.43 8.28 4.86
CA ASN A 205 14.42 7.23 4.66
C ASN A 205 13.08 7.76 4.14
N ALA A 206 13.00 9.06 3.80
CA ALA A 206 11.74 9.73 3.47
C ALA A 206 11.74 10.36 2.07
N VAL A 207 10.52 10.54 1.53
CA VAL A 207 10.22 11.34 0.34
C VAL A 207 9.13 12.34 0.69
N LEU A 208 9.45 13.62 0.61
CA LEU A 208 8.49 14.72 0.71
C LEU A 208 7.98 15.04 -0.69
N THR A 209 6.69 14.96 -0.91
CA THR A 209 6.07 15.32 -2.20
C THR A 209 5.06 16.43 -2.02
N VAL A 210 5.17 17.47 -2.85
CA VAL A 210 4.24 18.61 -2.87
C VAL A 210 3.64 18.77 -4.26
N VAL A 211 2.32 18.73 -4.34
CA VAL A 211 1.56 18.85 -5.60
C VAL A 211 0.56 19.97 -5.49
N GLY A 212 0.50 20.88 -6.45
CA GLY A 212 -0.52 21.94 -6.48
C GLY A 212 -0.04 23.30 -6.92
N ALA A 213 -0.65 24.37 -6.41
CA ALA A 213 -0.35 25.76 -6.76
C ALA A 213 0.94 26.25 -6.11
N VAL A 214 2.06 25.64 -6.49
CA VAL A 214 3.39 25.87 -5.92
C VAL A 214 4.44 26.14 -7.00
N ARG A 215 5.58 26.65 -6.60
CA ARG A 215 6.79 26.77 -7.43
C ARG A 215 7.88 25.87 -6.85
N PRO A 216 8.57 25.08 -7.69
CA PRO A 216 9.59 24.15 -7.22
C PRO A 216 10.70 24.82 -6.40
N ASP A 217 11.26 25.93 -6.87
CA ASP A 217 12.30 26.71 -6.20
C ASP A 217 11.88 27.16 -4.80
N GLU A 218 10.63 27.63 -4.65
CA GLU A 218 10.11 28.05 -3.34
C GLU A 218 9.91 26.86 -2.39
N VAL A 219 9.39 25.72 -2.90
CA VAL A 219 9.24 24.51 -2.10
C VAL A 219 10.57 23.94 -1.67
N PHE A 220 11.58 23.92 -2.55
CA PHE A 220 12.93 23.46 -2.18
C PHE A 220 13.57 24.34 -1.11
N ALA A 221 13.45 25.67 -1.23
CA ALA A 221 13.93 26.59 -0.21
C ALA A 221 13.22 26.42 1.15
N LYS A 222 11.89 26.18 1.13
CA LYS A 222 11.12 25.88 2.34
C LYS A 222 11.51 24.52 2.94
N ALA A 223 11.67 23.49 2.12
CA ALA A 223 12.13 22.18 2.57
C ALA A 223 13.51 22.27 3.23
N GLU A 224 14.47 22.99 2.63
CA GLU A 224 15.78 23.23 3.25
C GLU A 224 15.65 23.95 4.60
N ARG A 225 14.80 24.99 4.66
CA ARG A 225 14.58 25.77 5.88
C ARG A 225 14.02 24.94 7.03
N TYR A 226 13.04 24.07 6.77
CA TYR A 226 12.34 23.34 7.84
C TYR A 226 12.98 21.98 8.14
N PHE A 227 13.42 21.24 7.11
CA PHE A 227 13.94 19.90 7.25
C PHE A 227 15.47 19.82 7.26
N GLY A 228 16.18 20.83 6.72
CA GLY A 228 17.63 20.77 6.56
C GLY A 228 18.40 20.59 7.87
N GLY A 229 17.85 21.07 9.00
CA GLY A 229 18.40 20.87 10.34
C GLY A 229 18.06 19.52 11.00
N VAL A 230 17.14 18.73 10.42
CA VAL A 230 16.81 17.42 10.97
C VAL A 230 17.95 16.44 10.66
N PRO A 231 18.53 15.74 11.65
CA PRO A 231 19.63 14.83 11.42
C PRO A 231 19.23 13.67 10.49
N ALA A 232 20.14 13.24 9.62
CA ALA A 232 20.00 11.97 8.92
C ALA A 232 19.91 10.82 9.91
N GLY A 233 19.20 9.76 9.52
CA GLY A 233 19.13 8.55 10.33
C GLY A 233 20.51 7.92 10.56
N PRO A 234 20.62 7.03 11.56
CA PRO A 234 21.83 6.26 11.73
C PRO A 234 22.09 5.46 10.45
N ALA A 235 23.34 5.41 9.99
CA ALA A 235 23.70 4.63 8.82
C ALA A 235 23.14 3.20 8.98
N SER A 236 22.01 2.93 8.35
CA SER A 236 21.44 1.58 8.37
C SER A 236 22.37 0.67 7.57
N PRO A 237 22.75 -0.50 8.09
CA PRO A 237 23.38 -1.48 7.25
C PRO A 237 22.46 -1.73 6.04
N PRO A 238 23.02 -1.95 4.85
CA PRO A 238 22.21 -2.25 3.69
C PRO A 238 21.24 -3.38 4.06
N GLU A 239 19.98 -3.20 3.71
CA GLU A 239 18.97 -4.21 3.96
C GLU A 239 19.47 -5.54 3.38
N PRO A 240 19.54 -6.62 4.17
CA PRO A 240 20.02 -7.87 3.65
C PRO A 240 19.20 -8.25 2.41
N PRO A 241 19.84 -8.80 1.36
CA PRO A 241 19.12 -9.17 0.15
C PRO A 241 17.95 -10.05 0.54
N ALA A 242 16.77 -9.65 0.09
CA ALA A 242 15.54 -10.33 0.36
C ALA A 242 15.64 -11.79 -0.12
N ARG A 243 15.61 -12.72 0.80
CA ARG A 243 15.56 -14.15 0.43
C ARG A 243 14.14 -14.44 -0.04
N PRO A 244 13.95 -15.02 -1.23
CA PRO A 244 12.66 -15.59 -1.58
C PRO A 244 12.23 -16.55 -0.47
N PRO A 245 10.96 -16.48 0.00
CA PRO A 245 10.49 -17.47 0.96
C PRO A 245 10.57 -18.87 0.32
N GLU A 246 10.82 -19.89 1.14
CA GLU A 246 10.80 -21.29 0.68
C GLU A 246 9.47 -21.57 -0.05
N PRO A 247 9.48 -22.39 -1.10
CA PRO A 247 8.24 -22.80 -1.78
C PRO A 247 7.19 -23.28 -0.78
N LEU A 248 5.94 -23.04 -1.04
CA LEU A 248 4.87 -23.68 -0.25
C LEU A 248 5.02 -25.20 -0.36
N PRO A 249 4.81 -25.96 0.74
CA PRO A 249 4.95 -27.42 0.73
C PRO A 249 3.87 -28.13 -0.11
N GLY A 250 3.18 -27.42 -0.97
CA GLY A 250 2.04 -27.83 -1.78
C GLY A 250 0.81 -26.96 -1.50
N PRO A 251 -0.35 -27.32 -2.02
CA PRO A 251 -1.58 -26.56 -1.80
C PRO A 251 -1.95 -26.60 -0.32
N VAL A 252 -2.04 -25.42 0.29
CA VAL A 252 -2.46 -25.24 1.69
C VAL A 252 -3.93 -24.83 1.70
N LEU A 253 -4.73 -25.51 2.52
CA LEU A 253 -6.14 -25.18 2.72
C LEU A 253 -6.41 -24.88 4.19
N ARG A 254 -6.99 -23.73 4.45
CA ARG A 254 -7.49 -23.33 5.76
C ARG A 254 -8.99 -23.09 5.71
N ARG A 255 -9.70 -23.54 6.74
CA ARG A 255 -11.14 -23.27 6.91
C ARG A 255 -11.37 -22.53 8.21
N GLU A 256 -12.21 -21.51 8.12
CA GLU A 256 -12.66 -20.70 9.26
C GLU A 256 -14.17 -20.56 9.22
N THR A 257 -14.79 -20.49 10.38
CA THR A 257 -16.23 -20.20 10.49
C THR A 257 -16.44 -18.70 10.62
N GLU A 258 -17.35 -18.13 9.83
CA GLU A 258 -17.74 -16.72 9.93
C GLU A 258 -19.21 -16.61 10.43
N GLU A 259 -19.33 -16.33 11.70
CA GLU A 259 -20.65 -16.26 12.37
C GLU A 259 -21.49 -15.04 11.96
N ARG A 260 -20.87 -14.00 11.40
CA ARG A 260 -21.50 -12.73 11.00
C ARG A 260 -21.98 -12.73 9.56
N ALA A 261 -21.70 -13.80 8.82
CA ALA A 261 -22.12 -13.94 7.43
C ALA A 261 -22.97 -15.18 7.22
N ASP A 262 -23.87 -15.10 6.26
CA ASP A 262 -24.75 -16.19 5.83
C ASP A 262 -24.30 -16.88 4.52
N THR A 263 -23.11 -16.50 4.05
CA THR A 263 -22.54 -17.01 2.80
C THR A 263 -21.04 -17.27 2.99
N ASP A 264 -20.52 -18.21 2.22
CA ASP A 264 -19.11 -18.52 2.22
C ASP A 264 -18.32 -17.45 1.46
N ARG A 265 -17.06 -17.26 1.85
CA ARG A 265 -16.10 -16.44 1.12
C ARG A 265 -14.78 -17.19 0.94
N VAL A 266 -14.20 -17.04 -0.24
CA VAL A 266 -12.97 -17.75 -0.61
C VAL A 266 -11.90 -16.74 -0.98
N TYR A 267 -10.68 -16.98 -0.50
CA TYR A 267 -9.47 -16.32 -0.95
C TYR A 267 -8.47 -17.36 -1.46
N LEU A 268 -8.05 -17.21 -2.71
CA LEU A 268 -6.97 -18.00 -3.32
C LEU A 268 -5.76 -17.07 -3.42
N VAL A 269 -4.73 -17.36 -2.67
CA VAL A 269 -3.52 -16.52 -2.55
C VAL A 269 -2.33 -17.31 -3.09
N HIS A 270 -1.62 -16.71 -4.04
CA HIS A 270 -0.42 -17.26 -4.66
C HIS A 270 0.77 -16.36 -4.36
N ARG A 271 1.93 -16.94 -4.06
CA ARG A 271 3.17 -16.18 -4.04
C ARG A 271 3.62 -15.88 -5.45
N VAL A 272 4.08 -14.66 -5.64
CA VAL A 272 4.58 -14.17 -6.93
C VAL A 272 5.88 -13.38 -6.69
N PRO A 273 6.68 -13.10 -7.72
CA PRO A 273 7.85 -12.26 -7.58
C PRO A 273 7.54 -10.88 -7.00
N PRO A 274 8.52 -10.24 -6.32
CA PRO A 274 8.34 -8.92 -5.74
C PRO A 274 8.15 -7.82 -6.80
N ALA A 275 7.64 -6.68 -6.37
CA ALA A 275 7.55 -5.46 -7.17
C ALA A 275 8.59 -4.43 -6.67
N PRO A 276 9.20 -3.63 -7.58
CA PRO A 276 9.11 -3.76 -9.04
C PRO A 276 9.86 -5.00 -9.56
N GLY A 277 9.32 -5.61 -10.60
CA GLY A 277 9.92 -6.79 -11.20
C GLY A 277 9.35 -7.06 -12.60
N PRO A 278 9.99 -7.93 -13.40
CA PRO A 278 9.61 -8.16 -14.79
C PRO A 278 8.20 -8.73 -14.96
N ASP A 279 7.70 -9.46 -13.95
CA ASP A 279 6.38 -10.09 -13.99
C ASP A 279 5.27 -9.22 -13.39
N HIS A 280 5.63 -8.15 -12.65
CA HIS A 280 4.64 -7.35 -11.92
C HIS A 280 3.59 -6.69 -12.83
N ASP A 281 4.01 -6.13 -13.96
CA ASP A 281 3.08 -5.50 -14.90
C ASP A 281 2.14 -6.55 -15.53
N ALA A 282 2.66 -7.73 -15.91
CA ALA A 282 1.85 -8.85 -16.40
C ALA A 282 0.84 -9.36 -15.36
N LEU A 283 1.26 -9.53 -14.11
CA LEU A 283 0.38 -9.91 -12.99
C LEU A 283 -0.69 -8.85 -12.71
N THR A 284 -0.33 -7.56 -12.84
CA THR A 284 -1.29 -6.45 -12.70
C THR A 284 -2.36 -6.47 -13.79
N VAL A 285 -1.96 -6.70 -15.06
CA VAL A 285 -2.91 -6.82 -16.18
C VAL A 285 -3.77 -8.08 -16.03
N LEU A 286 -3.17 -9.19 -15.62
CA LEU A 286 -3.90 -10.44 -15.35
C LEU A 286 -4.95 -10.28 -14.26
N ALA A 287 -4.62 -9.57 -13.17
CA ALA A 287 -5.58 -9.29 -12.11
C ALA A 287 -6.78 -8.45 -12.62
N ALA A 288 -6.52 -7.47 -13.48
CA ALA A 288 -7.57 -6.66 -14.08
C ALA A 288 -8.45 -7.46 -15.08
N LEU A 289 -7.82 -8.33 -15.87
CA LEU A 289 -8.51 -9.23 -16.79
C LEU A 289 -9.43 -10.20 -16.04
N LEU A 290 -8.94 -10.79 -14.94
CA LEU A 290 -9.68 -11.73 -14.12
C LEU A 290 -10.80 -11.07 -13.32
N GLY A 291 -10.50 -9.95 -12.63
CA GLY A 291 -11.35 -9.54 -11.51
C GLY A 291 -11.78 -8.08 -11.46
N ARG A 292 -11.48 -7.23 -12.47
CA ARG A 292 -11.83 -5.81 -12.39
C ARG A 292 -13.05 -5.43 -13.21
N GLY A 293 -14.14 -5.10 -12.51
CA GLY A 293 -15.41 -4.65 -13.10
C GLY A 293 -16.24 -5.77 -13.72
N ARG A 294 -17.44 -5.42 -14.20
CA ARG A 294 -18.44 -6.38 -14.70
C ARG A 294 -18.03 -7.13 -15.99
N GLY A 295 -17.10 -6.60 -16.77
CA GLY A 295 -16.55 -7.26 -17.95
C GLY A 295 -15.43 -8.27 -17.66
N ALA A 296 -15.02 -8.42 -16.41
CA ALA A 296 -13.93 -9.32 -16.01
C ALA A 296 -14.33 -10.80 -16.16
N LEU A 297 -13.34 -11.67 -16.40
CA LEU A 297 -13.60 -13.10 -16.67
C LEU A 297 -14.34 -13.78 -15.51
N LEU A 298 -13.91 -13.56 -14.26
CA LEU A 298 -14.57 -14.17 -13.09
C LEU A 298 -16.01 -13.68 -12.95
N HIS A 299 -16.28 -12.41 -13.23
CA HIS A 299 -17.65 -11.91 -13.21
C HIS A 299 -18.51 -12.58 -14.27
N ARG A 300 -18.06 -12.66 -15.52
CA ARG A 300 -18.81 -13.30 -16.60
C ARG A 300 -19.06 -14.78 -16.32
N ARG A 301 -18.01 -15.52 -15.91
CA ARG A 301 -18.07 -16.97 -15.71
C ARG A 301 -18.82 -17.38 -14.45
N LEU A 302 -18.64 -16.66 -13.32
CA LEU A 302 -19.10 -17.10 -12.00
C LEU A 302 -20.27 -16.29 -11.45
N VAL A 303 -20.60 -15.15 -12.06
CA VAL A 303 -21.77 -14.34 -11.66
C VAL A 303 -22.87 -14.42 -12.72
N VAL A 304 -22.51 -14.36 -14.03
CA VAL A 304 -23.51 -14.30 -15.12
C VAL A 304 -23.78 -15.68 -15.70
N GLU A 305 -22.78 -16.41 -16.19
CA GLU A 305 -22.96 -17.68 -16.90
C GLU A 305 -23.26 -18.85 -15.93
N ARG A 306 -22.57 -18.89 -14.81
CA ARG A 306 -22.76 -19.85 -13.72
C ARG A 306 -22.93 -19.08 -12.43
N PRO A 307 -24.12 -18.77 -11.97
CA PRO A 307 -24.35 -17.98 -10.78
C PRO A 307 -23.90 -18.72 -9.50
N LEU A 308 -22.59 -18.64 -9.21
CA LEU A 308 -21.95 -19.23 -8.04
C LEU A 308 -21.45 -18.15 -7.07
N ALA A 309 -21.12 -16.94 -7.57
CA ALA A 309 -20.54 -15.85 -6.79
C ALA A 309 -21.41 -14.59 -6.84
N ARG A 310 -21.26 -13.75 -5.81
CA ARG A 310 -21.73 -12.36 -5.85
C ARG A 310 -20.83 -11.52 -6.74
N ALA A 311 -21.38 -10.41 -7.28
CA ALA A 311 -20.56 -9.44 -8.02
C ALA A 311 -19.58 -8.75 -7.08
N GLU A 312 -18.31 -8.76 -7.45
CA GLU A 312 -17.22 -8.04 -6.77
C GLU A 312 -16.69 -6.95 -7.71
N GLU A 313 -16.39 -5.77 -7.18
CA GLU A 313 -15.75 -4.71 -7.97
C GLU A 313 -14.32 -5.10 -8.35
N ARG A 314 -13.64 -5.81 -7.45
CA ARG A 314 -12.25 -6.24 -7.57
C ARG A 314 -12.07 -7.66 -7.03
N ALA A 315 -12.42 -8.63 -7.84
CA ALA A 315 -12.30 -10.06 -7.48
C ALA A 315 -10.84 -10.58 -7.53
N ALA A 316 -9.90 -9.89 -8.18
CA ALA A 316 -8.50 -10.29 -8.25
C ALA A 316 -7.57 -9.07 -8.16
N PHE A 317 -6.40 -9.23 -7.51
CA PHE A 317 -5.39 -8.18 -7.40
C PHE A 317 -3.99 -8.74 -7.12
N ALA A 318 -2.97 -8.02 -7.65
CA ALA A 318 -1.57 -8.20 -7.31
C ALA A 318 -1.20 -7.18 -6.21
N TRP A 319 -0.49 -7.62 -5.17
CA TRP A 319 -0.21 -6.78 -4.00
C TRP A 319 0.89 -5.74 -4.25
N GLY A 320 1.92 -6.11 -5.00
CA GLY A 320 3.05 -5.21 -5.25
C GLY A 320 4.00 -5.06 -4.07
N LEU A 321 4.16 -6.10 -3.24
CA LEU A 321 5.13 -6.13 -2.15
C LEU A 321 6.56 -6.12 -2.70
N THR A 322 7.49 -5.50 -1.97
CA THR A 322 8.81 -5.17 -2.49
C THR A 322 9.93 -6.09 -2.02
N HIS A 323 9.74 -6.84 -0.91
CA HIS A 323 10.81 -7.59 -0.26
C HIS A 323 10.66 -9.11 -0.47
N GLY A 324 11.52 -9.70 -1.30
CA GLY A 324 11.64 -11.14 -1.53
C GLY A 324 10.54 -11.79 -2.35
N SER A 325 9.31 -11.47 -2.08
CA SER A 325 8.15 -11.94 -2.83
C SER A 325 6.96 -11.00 -2.68
N SER A 326 5.94 -11.22 -3.51
CA SER A 326 4.64 -10.54 -3.45
C SER A 326 3.51 -11.57 -3.51
N LEU A 327 2.28 -11.10 -3.55
CA LEU A 327 1.10 -11.94 -3.58
C LEU A 327 0.20 -11.59 -4.77
N PHE A 328 -0.45 -12.62 -5.28
CA PHE A 328 -1.59 -12.51 -6.18
C PHE A 328 -2.80 -13.16 -5.52
N THR A 329 -3.89 -12.42 -5.39
CA THR A 329 -5.08 -12.88 -4.66
C THR A 329 -6.31 -12.86 -5.56
N VAL A 330 -7.10 -13.93 -5.48
CA VAL A 330 -8.49 -13.99 -5.97
C VAL A 330 -9.40 -14.09 -4.75
N GLY A 331 -10.33 -13.15 -4.59
CA GLY A 331 -11.31 -13.15 -3.49
C GLY A 331 -12.74 -13.10 -4.03
N LEU A 332 -13.59 -14.05 -3.61
CA LEU A 332 -14.97 -14.19 -4.08
C LEU A 332 -15.90 -14.54 -2.93
N THR A 333 -17.09 -13.92 -2.92
CA THR A 333 -18.18 -14.28 -2.02
C THR A 333 -19.17 -15.18 -2.75
N ALA A 334 -19.50 -16.31 -2.15
CA ALA A 334 -20.44 -17.25 -2.72
C ALA A 334 -21.88 -16.70 -2.73
N LEU A 335 -22.68 -17.12 -3.69
CA LEU A 335 -24.13 -17.01 -3.57
C LEU A 335 -24.65 -17.94 -2.48
N ARG A 336 -25.76 -17.58 -1.86
CA ARG A 336 -26.42 -18.44 -0.87
C ARG A 336 -26.69 -19.82 -1.46
N GLY A 337 -26.30 -20.86 -0.74
CA GLY A 337 -26.41 -22.26 -1.19
C GLY A 337 -25.26 -22.75 -2.07
N THR A 338 -24.29 -21.85 -2.39
CA THR A 338 -23.00 -22.24 -3.00
C THR A 338 -21.97 -22.42 -1.93
N GLY A 339 -21.45 -23.64 -1.77
CA GLY A 339 -20.34 -23.89 -0.83
C GLY A 339 -19.03 -23.31 -1.32
N GLY A 340 -18.16 -22.89 -0.36
CA GLY A 340 -16.87 -22.28 -0.65
C GLY A 340 -15.95 -23.17 -1.48
N ASP A 341 -15.93 -24.48 -1.23
CA ASP A 341 -15.13 -25.43 -2.00
C ASP A 341 -15.56 -25.50 -3.47
N ARG A 342 -16.86 -25.46 -3.72
CA ARG A 342 -17.41 -25.42 -5.09
C ARG A 342 -17.03 -24.13 -5.81
N LEU A 343 -17.06 -23.01 -5.08
CA LEU A 343 -16.65 -21.72 -5.62
C LEU A 343 -15.12 -21.68 -5.90
N ALA A 344 -14.29 -22.18 -4.98
CA ALA A 344 -12.84 -22.28 -5.17
C ALA A 344 -12.49 -23.13 -6.40
N ALA A 345 -13.12 -24.31 -6.52
CA ALA A 345 -12.92 -25.21 -7.66
C ALA A 345 -13.39 -24.61 -9.00
N ALA A 346 -14.38 -23.69 -8.99
CA ALA A 346 -14.85 -23.03 -10.20
C ALA A 346 -13.88 -21.97 -10.76
N VAL A 347 -12.93 -21.48 -9.96
CA VAL A 347 -11.87 -20.56 -10.40
C VAL A 347 -10.78 -21.29 -11.19
N GLU A 348 -10.47 -22.53 -10.84
CA GLU A 348 -9.36 -23.31 -11.42
C GLU A 348 -9.43 -23.39 -12.97
N PRO A 349 -10.54 -23.77 -13.60
CA PRO A 349 -10.64 -23.82 -15.06
C PRO A 349 -10.37 -22.47 -15.74
N VAL A 350 -10.70 -21.36 -15.09
CA VAL A 350 -10.45 -20.01 -15.62
C VAL A 350 -8.96 -19.71 -15.62
N LEU A 351 -8.24 -20.08 -14.56
CA LEU A 351 -6.77 -19.93 -14.50
C LEU A 351 -6.08 -20.88 -15.49
N ASP A 352 -6.55 -22.12 -15.64
CA ASP A 352 -6.01 -23.10 -16.59
C ASP A 352 -6.19 -22.66 -18.05
N GLU A 353 -7.33 -22.05 -18.39
CA GLU A 353 -7.57 -21.46 -19.72
C GLU A 353 -6.54 -20.38 -20.04
N ILE A 354 -6.28 -19.49 -19.09
CA ILE A 354 -5.27 -18.43 -19.25
C ILE A 354 -3.87 -19.03 -19.36
N ALA A 355 -3.50 -19.98 -18.49
CA ALA A 355 -2.22 -20.66 -18.51
C ALA A 355 -1.97 -21.40 -19.83
N ALA A 356 -3.03 -21.91 -20.45
CA ALA A 356 -2.99 -22.53 -21.78
C ALA A 356 -2.98 -21.53 -22.94
N GLY A 357 -2.97 -20.22 -22.67
CA GLY A 357 -2.95 -19.15 -23.70
C GLY A 357 -4.32 -18.87 -24.34
N ARG A 358 -5.40 -19.41 -23.79
CA ARG A 358 -6.76 -19.14 -24.30
C ARG A 358 -7.29 -17.83 -23.73
N ILE A 359 -6.83 -16.72 -24.31
CA ILE A 359 -7.16 -15.36 -23.90
C ILE A 359 -7.76 -14.64 -25.11
N ASP A 360 -9.00 -14.15 -24.93
CA ASP A 360 -9.62 -13.32 -25.95
C ASP A 360 -8.87 -11.96 -26.04
N PRO A 361 -8.43 -11.53 -27.23
CA PRO A 361 -7.77 -10.24 -27.42
C PRO A 361 -8.58 -9.07 -26.86
N SER A 362 -9.91 -9.10 -26.98
CA SER A 362 -10.79 -8.04 -26.45
C SER A 362 -10.77 -7.95 -24.92
N ASP A 363 -10.57 -9.07 -24.23
CA ASP A 363 -10.44 -9.11 -22.77
C ASP A 363 -9.11 -8.47 -22.30
N LEU A 364 -8.03 -8.73 -23.04
CA LEU A 364 -6.73 -8.10 -22.78
C LEU A 364 -6.80 -6.59 -23.00
N GLU A 365 -7.40 -6.15 -24.13
CA GLU A 365 -7.56 -4.72 -24.42
C GLU A 365 -8.44 -4.03 -23.38
N ARG A 366 -9.55 -4.65 -22.97
CA ARG A 366 -10.40 -4.16 -21.89
C ARG A 366 -9.60 -4.01 -20.59
N ALA A 367 -8.80 -5.01 -20.21
CA ALA A 367 -8.01 -4.97 -18.98
C ALA A 367 -7.01 -3.81 -18.99
N ARG A 368 -6.30 -3.62 -20.10
CA ARG A 368 -5.37 -2.48 -20.29
C ARG A 368 -6.10 -1.13 -20.21
N ALA A 369 -7.24 -0.99 -20.90
CA ALA A 369 -8.05 0.23 -20.88
C ALA A 369 -8.56 0.58 -19.48
N VAL A 370 -9.04 -0.42 -18.72
CA VAL A 370 -9.50 -0.25 -17.33
C VAL A 370 -8.36 0.19 -16.41
N LEU A 371 -7.16 -0.39 -16.57
CA LEU A 371 -5.98 0.01 -15.81
C LEU A 371 -5.52 1.41 -16.16
N HIS A 372 -5.50 1.76 -17.46
CA HIS A 372 -5.13 3.11 -17.90
C HIS A 372 -6.10 4.16 -17.36
N ALA A 373 -7.41 3.91 -17.48
CA ALA A 373 -8.43 4.81 -16.94
C ALA A 373 -8.33 4.95 -15.40
N ALA A 374 -8.03 3.86 -14.70
CA ALA A 374 -7.84 3.90 -13.25
C ALA A 374 -6.59 4.68 -12.85
N TRP A 375 -5.51 4.52 -13.60
CA TRP A 375 -4.26 5.27 -13.40
C TRP A 375 -4.48 6.77 -13.61
N LEU A 376 -5.13 7.19 -14.69
CA LEU A 376 -5.45 8.60 -14.92
C LEU A 376 -6.32 9.17 -13.78
N ARG A 377 -7.33 8.42 -13.32
CA ARG A 377 -8.16 8.84 -12.19
C ARG A 377 -7.38 8.95 -10.88
N SER A 378 -6.39 8.08 -10.62
CA SER A 378 -5.55 8.18 -9.42
C SER A 378 -4.64 9.41 -9.43
N LEU A 379 -4.31 9.96 -10.59
CA LEU A 379 -3.47 11.15 -10.70
C LEU A 379 -4.24 12.48 -10.66
N THR A 380 -5.57 12.45 -10.79
CA THR A 380 -6.38 13.66 -10.82
C THR A 380 -6.43 14.40 -9.47
N PRO A 381 -6.70 13.72 -8.32
CA PRO A 381 -6.60 14.38 -7.02
C PRO A 381 -5.13 14.65 -6.66
N PHE A 382 -4.84 15.83 -6.14
CA PHE A 382 -3.49 16.25 -5.78
C PHE A 382 -2.84 15.31 -4.75
N GLY A 383 -3.58 14.93 -3.70
CA GLY A 383 -3.10 14.00 -2.67
C GLY A 383 -2.72 12.63 -3.23
N SER A 384 -3.58 12.02 -4.05
CA SER A 384 -3.30 10.72 -4.67
C SER A 384 -2.13 10.79 -5.65
N ARG A 385 -1.99 11.90 -6.39
CA ARG A 385 -0.83 12.14 -7.27
C ARG A 385 0.45 12.30 -6.46
N ALA A 386 0.40 12.98 -5.33
CA ALA A 386 1.54 13.12 -4.43
C ALA A 386 2.00 11.75 -3.90
N ASP A 387 1.08 10.88 -3.47
CA ASP A 387 1.41 9.52 -3.04
C ASP A 387 2.02 8.67 -4.18
N GLU A 388 1.43 8.72 -5.38
CA GLU A 388 1.97 7.97 -6.53
C GLU A 388 3.36 8.44 -6.95
N LEU A 389 3.64 9.75 -6.90
CA LEU A 389 4.98 10.31 -7.16
C LEU A 389 5.97 9.92 -6.07
N ALA A 390 5.57 10.02 -4.79
CA ALA A 390 6.39 9.60 -3.65
C ALA A 390 6.76 8.12 -3.76
N ARG A 391 5.76 7.26 -4.01
CA ARG A 391 5.95 5.83 -4.19
C ARG A 391 6.92 5.53 -5.35
N HIS A 392 6.76 6.21 -6.48
CA HIS A 392 7.62 5.99 -7.64
C HIS A 392 9.06 6.45 -7.36
N ALA A 393 9.23 7.62 -6.72
CA ALA A 393 10.54 8.11 -6.32
C ALA A 393 11.23 7.16 -5.32
N ALA A 394 10.48 6.63 -4.34
CA ALA A 394 11.00 5.72 -3.33
C ALA A 394 11.42 4.36 -3.91
N LEU A 395 10.61 3.77 -4.80
CA LEU A 395 10.82 2.41 -5.32
C LEU A 395 11.71 2.36 -6.56
N HIS A 396 11.69 3.41 -7.40
CA HIS A 396 12.42 3.42 -8.67
C HIS A 396 13.54 4.48 -8.74
N GLY A 397 13.74 5.23 -7.64
CA GLY A 397 14.80 6.23 -7.57
C GLY A 397 14.52 7.54 -8.31
N ARG A 398 13.36 7.69 -8.96
CA ARG A 398 12.95 8.90 -9.73
C ARG A 398 11.43 9.00 -9.79
N ALA A 399 10.87 10.18 -9.56
CA ALA A 399 9.42 10.39 -9.55
C ALA A 399 8.84 10.45 -10.98
N ASP A 400 9.54 11.11 -11.91
CA ASP A 400 9.06 11.37 -13.28
C ASP A 400 8.87 10.09 -14.13
N GLY A 401 9.48 8.97 -13.73
CA GLY A 401 9.29 7.66 -14.37
C GLY A 401 7.87 7.08 -14.23
N ILE A 402 7.00 7.69 -13.44
CA ILE A 402 5.59 7.31 -13.34
C ILE A 402 4.88 7.38 -14.71
N GLY A 403 5.31 8.28 -15.59
CA GLY A 403 4.79 8.43 -16.95
C GLY A 403 5.01 7.22 -17.85
N ASP A 404 5.95 6.33 -17.53
CA ASP A 404 6.23 5.14 -18.32
C ASP A 404 5.24 3.99 -18.06
N ARG A 405 4.46 4.07 -16.97
CA ARG A 405 3.53 3.01 -16.57
C ARG A 405 2.48 2.64 -17.63
N PRO A 406 1.80 3.59 -18.29
CA PRO A 406 0.84 3.25 -19.35
C PRO A 406 1.46 2.46 -20.50
N ALA A 407 2.65 2.85 -20.93
CA ALA A 407 3.37 2.16 -22.01
C ALA A 407 3.77 0.74 -21.59
N ARG A 408 4.28 0.54 -20.36
CA ARG A 408 4.59 -0.80 -19.84
C ARG A 408 3.37 -1.70 -19.78
N LEU A 409 2.24 -1.20 -19.25
CA LEU A 409 1.01 -1.99 -19.19
C LEU A 409 0.43 -2.30 -20.58
N ALA A 410 0.56 -1.36 -21.53
CA ALA A 410 0.15 -1.58 -22.91
C ALA A 410 1.04 -2.60 -23.64
N ALA A 411 2.30 -2.73 -23.27
CA ALA A 411 3.23 -3.70 -23.84
C ALA A 411 3.01 -5.15 -23.37
N VAL A 412 2.29 -5.38 -22.27
CA VAL A 412 2.00 -6.73 -21.75
C VAL A 412 1.18 -7.53 -22.77
N THR A 413 1.65 -8.67 -23.22
CA THR A 413 1.03 -9.52 -24.23
C THR A 413 0.19 -10.65 -23.63
N ALA A 414 -0.66 -11.31 -24.43
CA ALA A 414 -1.35 -12.53 -24.03
C ALA A 414 -0.37 -13.66 -23.66
N ALA A 415 0.77 -13.73 -24.34
CA ALA A 415 1.84 -14.68 -24.01
C ALA A 415 2.44 -14.42 -22.62
N ASP A 416 2.59 -13.17 -22.23
CA ASP A 416 3.07 -12.82 -20.88
C ASP A 416 2.05 -13.23 -19.83
N LEU A 417 0.76 -13.00 -20.07
CA LEU A 417 -0.30 -13.43 -19.13
C LEU A 417 -0.33 -14.96 -18.99
N ALA A 418 -0.24 -15.70 -20.10
CA ALA A 418 -0.18 -17.15 -20.09
C ALA A 418 1.07 -17.66 -19.34
N ARG A 419 2.20 -17.03 -19.56
CA ARG A 419 3.47 -17.36 -18.88
C ARG A 419 3.36 -17.15 -17.38
N VAL A 420 2.95 -15.96 -16.91
CA VAL A 420 2.87 -15.69 -15.46
C VAL A 420 1.80 -16.53 -14.78
N ALA A 421 0.67 -16.81 -15.44
CA ALA A 421 -0.35 -17.72 -14.92
C ALA A 421 0.20 -19.13 -14.72
N ARG A 422 0.86 -19.68 -15.75
CA ARG A 422 1.46 -21.03 -15.70
C ARG A 422 2.58 -21.13 -14.66
N THR A 423 3.42 -20.09 -14.54
CA THR A 423 4.58 -20.10 -13.65
C THR A 423 4.20 -19.89 -12.18
N HIS A 424 3.21 -19.02 -11.91
CA HIS A 424 2.97 -18.53 -10.56
C HIS A 424 1.60 -18.91 -9.97
N LEU A 425 0.58 -19.16 -10.80
CA LEU A 425 -0.78 -19.38 -10.31
C LEU A 425 -1.20 -20.87 -10.31
N GLY A 426 -0.21 -21.78 -10.38
CA GLY A 426 -0.45 -23.20 -10.23
C GLY A 426 -0.96 -23.57 -8.84
N ARG A 427 -1.62 -24.73 -8.77
CA ARG A 427 -2.26 -25.21 -7.55
C ARG A 427 -1.26 -25.50 -6.43
N GLU A 428 -0.05 -25.92 -6.79
CA GLU A 428 1.08 -26.22 -5.87
C GLU A 428 1.61 -24.96 -5.15
N ASN A 429 1.41 -23.78 -5.74
CA ASN A 429 1.81 -22.47 -5.18
C ASN A 429 0.61 -21.71 -4.61
N ARG A 430 -0.38 -22.43 -4.05
CA ARG A 430 -1.63 -21.82 -3.60
C ARG A 430 -1.91 -22.04 -2.13
N PHE A 431 -2.24 -20.97 -1.43
CA PHE A 431 -2.97 -20.97 -0.17
C PHE A 431 -4.46 -20.66 -0.46
N ALA A 432 -5.35 -21.55 -0.04
CA ALA A 432 -6.79 -21.37 -0.11
C ALA A 432 -7.35 -21.14 1.30
N LEU A 433 -8.07 -20.05 1.49
CA LEU A 433 -8.80 -19.74 2.71
C LEU A 433 -10.29 -19.76 2.40
N VAL A 434 -11.02 -20.62 3.08
CA VAL A 434 -12.47 -20.74 2.96
C VAL A 434 -13.11 -20.34 4.28
N PHE A 435 -13.84 -19.24 4.26
CA PHE A 435 -14.75 -18.87 5.33
C PHE A 435 -16.11 -19.51 5.06
N THR A 436 -16.60 -20.28 6.02
CA THR A 436 -17.94 -20.86 5.97
C THR A 436 -18.91 -19.98 6.76
N GLY A 437 -19.90 -19.43 6.09
CA GLY A 437 -20.94 -18.64 6.72
C GLY A 437 -21.93 -19.51 7.50
N THR A 438 -22.42 -18.98 8.62
CA THR A 438 -23.44 -19.67 9.42
C THR A 438 -24.85 -19.26 8.99
N THR A 439 -25.65 -20.20 8.52
CA THR A 439 -27.09 -19.97 8.32
C THR A 439 -27.83 -19.85 9.65
N LYS A 440 -28.95 -19.11 9.67
CA LYS A 440 -29.77 -18.98 10.91
C LYS A 440 -30.24 -20.32 11.48
N GLU A 441 -30.28 -21.34 10.65
CA GLU A 441 -30.68 -22.72 11.06
C GLU A 441 -29.60 -23.42 11.92
N ASN A 442 -28.34 -23.03 11.85
CA ASN A 442 -27.25 -23.58 12.65
C ASN A 442 -26.97 -22.80 13.94
N ARG A 443 -27.83 -21.84 14.31
CA ARG A 443 -27.73 -21.04 15.56
C ARG A 443 -28.67 -21.54 16.67
N GLY A 444 -29.10 -22.80 16.60
CA GLY A 444 -29.91 -23.47 17.62
C GLY A 444 -29.06 -24.23 18.62
#